data_e4c214cfd9e66e376800c3f805567d94
#
_entry.id   e4c214cfd9e66e376800c3f805567d94
#
_cell.length_a   1.000
_cell.length_b   1.000
_cell.length_c   1.000
_cell.angle_alpha   90.00
_cell.angle_beta   90.00
_cell.angle_gamma   90.00
#
_symmetry.space_group_name_H-M   'P 1'
#
loop_
_entity.id
_entity.type
_entity.pdbx_description
1 polymer ?
#
loop_
_entity_poly.entity_id
_entity_poly.type
_entity_poly.pdbx_seq_one_letter_code
_entity_poly.pdbx_strand_id
1 'polypeptide(L)'
;MSTNKSTWKKLTSMRLFMPLMCLFAIIIVATITIPGFLSMSLKNGVPYGYPVDVINRASELVILSVGMTLVTAASGGQDISVGAVMAAVCCQILSGGEVSVNSLSAPIIVAFLAALVASGICGAFNGFLVAKLNIQPMVATLILYTAGRGIAQLITDGQITYIR
;
A
#
# COMPACT_ATOMS: atom_id res chain seq x y z
N MET A 1 -27.47 29.38 23.84
CA MET A 1 -26.03 29.41 23.53
C MET A 1 -25.29 28.14 24.00
N SER A 2 -25.98 27.00 24.12
CA SER A 2 -25.45 25.76 24.75
C SER A 2 -25.22 24.60 23.76
N THR A 3 -25.63 24.70 22.54
CA THR A 3 -25.55 23.62 21.53
C THR A 3 -24.14 23.41 20.93
N ASN A 4 -23.29 24.41 20.99
CA ASN A 4 -21.96 24.36 20.37
C ASN A 4 -20.94 23.55 21.17
N LYS A 5 -21.04 23.52 22.51
CA LYS A 5 -20.12 22.73 23.37
C LYS A 5 -20.35 21.20 23.26
N SER A 6 -21.57 20.78 22.97
CA SER A 6 -21.92 19.36 22.80
C SER A 6 -21.37 18.81 21.50
N THR A 7 -21.41 19.58 20.41
CA THR A 7 -20.90 19.20 19.08
C THR A 7 -19.37 19.07 19.09
N TRP A 8 -18.69 20.03 19.72
CA TRP A 8 -17.22 19.98 19.88
C TRP A 8 -16.74 18.78 20.69
N LYS A 9 -17.41 18.46 21.79
CA LYS A 9 -17.11 17.23 22.58
C LYS A 9 -17.35 15.97 21.77
N LYS A 10 -18.36 15.92 20.92
CA LYS A 10 -18.66 14.80 20.05
C LYS A 10 -17.63 14.65 18.93
N LEU A 11 -17.16 15.77 18.34
CA LEU A 11 -16.08 15.76 17.35
C LEU A 11 -14.75 15.29 17.95
N THR A 12 -14.38 15.83 19.13
CA THR A 12 -13.09 15.47 19.78
C THR A 12 -13.08 14.05 20.33
N SER A 13 -14.24 13.44 20.56
CA SER A 13 -14.35 12.03 21.01
C SER A 13 -14.34 11.03 19.84
N MET A 14 -14.38 11.48 18.60
CA MET A 14 -14.28 10.58 17.43
C MET A 14 -12.85 10.06 17.28
N ARG A 15 -12.71 8.75 17.08
CA ARG A 15 -11.40 8.08 16.90
C ARG A 15 -10.60 8.65 15.72
N LEU A 16 -11.28 9.28 14.76
CA LEU A 16 -10.67 9.92 13.58
C LEU A 16 -10.16 11.34 13.85
N PHE A 17 -10.50 11.97 14.98
CA PHE A 17 -10.15 13.36 15.25
C PHE A 17 -8.63 13.58 15.33
N MET A 18 -7.92 12.71 16.06
CA MET A 18 -6.46 12.79 16.20
C MET A 18 -5.71 12.64 14.86
N PRO A 19 -5.98 11.61 14.03
CA PRO A 19 -5.36 11.48 12.72
C PRO A 19 -5.62 12.68 11.79
N LEU A 20 -6.85 13.22 11.80
CA LEU A 20 -7.19 14.38 11.00
C LEU A 20 -6.48 15.65 11.46
N MET A 21 -6.35 15.86 12.75
CA MET A 21 -5.59 16.99 13.29
C MET A 21 -4.10 16.90 12.95
N CYS A 22 -3.51 15.70 13.05
CA CYS A 22 -2.13 15.48 12.62
C CYS A 22 -1.95 15.74 11.12
N LEU A 23 -2.87 15.26 10.29
CA LEU A 23 -2.84 15.51 8.84
C LEU A 23 -2.89 17.02 8.55
N PHE A 24 -3.78 17.74 9.22
CA PHE A 24 -3.93 19.18 9.04
C PHE A 24 -2.66 19.94 9.47
N ALA A 25 -2.07 19.55 10.60
CA ALA A 25 -0.81 20.12 11.08
C ALA A 25 0.33 19.88 10.08
N ILE A 26 0.44 18.68 9.52
CA ILE A 26 1.47 18.36 8.51
C ILE A 26 1.28 19.19 7.24
N ILE A 27 0.05 19.39 6.76
CA ILE A 27 -0.23 20.21 5.59
C ILE A 27 0.17 21.67 5.85
N ILE A 28 -0.13 22.21 7.03
CA ILE A 28 0.25 23.58 7.40
C ILE A 28 1.78 23.72 7.41
N VAL A 29 2.49 22.80 8.06
CA VAL A 29 3.96 22.82 8.12
C VAL A 29 4.54 22.70 6.71
N ALA A 30 4.05 21.80 5.88
CA ALA A 30 4.49 21.63 4.50
C ALA A 30 4.29 22.90 3.66
N THR A 31 3.15 23.57 3.84
CA THR A 31 2.84 24.83 3.12
C THR A 31 3.75 25.98 3.52
N ILE A 32 4.17 26.02 4.80
CA ILE A 32 5.09 27.05 5.31
C ILE A 32 6.54 26.76 4.87
N THR A 33 6.93 25.47 4.89
CA THR A 33 8.32 25.07 4.64
C THR A 33 8.65 25.01 3.15
N ILE A 34 7.68 24.64 2.30
CA ILE A 34 7.89 24.46 0.86
C ILE A 34 7.14 25.56 0.11
N PRO A 35 7.86 26.55 -0.47
CA PRO A 35 7.22 27.59 -1.28
C PRO A 35 6.50 26.96 -2.48
N GLY A 36 5.21 27.25 -2.65
CA GLY A 36 4.42 26.73 -3.76
C GLY A 36 3.90 25.29 -3.54
N PHE A 37 3.89 24.76 -2.32
CA PHE A 37 3.35 23.43 -2.02
C PHE A 37 1.92 23.22 -2.54
N LEU A 38 1.07 24.24 -2.47
CA LEU A 38 -0.31 24.20 -2.96
C LEU A 38 -0.45 24.61 -4.45
N SER A 39 0.66 24.98 -5.11
CA SER A 39 0.59 25.37 -6.52
C SER A 39 0.35 24.16 -7.41
N MET A 40 -0.69 24.22 -8.22
CA MET A 40 -0.97 23.27 -9.29
C MET A 40 -0.67 23.92 -10.63
N SER A 41 0.11 23.25 -11.48
CA SER A 41 0.35 23.65 -12.85
C SER A 41 -0.19 22.60 -13.82
N LEU A 42 -0.80 23.05 -14.91
CA LEU A 42 -1.22 22.16 -16.00
C LEU A 42 -0.10 22.09 -17.03
N LYS A 43 0.54 20.93 -17.15
CA LYS A 43 1.49 20.63 -18.24
C LYS A 43 0.85 19.62 -19.20
N ASN A 44 0.68 20.02 -20.45
CA ASN A 44 0.09 19.17 -21.51
C ASN A 44 -1.29 18.58 -21.14
N GLY A 45 -2.12 19.33 -20.41
CA GLY A 45 -3.45 18.85 -19.98
C GLY A 45 -3.45 17.94 -18.76
N VAL A 46 -2.27 17.62 -18.21
CA VAL A 46 -2.14 16.82 -16.99
C VAL A 46 -1.84 17.74 -15.80
N PRO A 47 -2.59 17.63 -14.70
CA PRO A 47 -2.30 18.39 -13.49
C PRO A 47 -0.98 17.91 -12.87
N TYR A 48 -0.09 18.84 -12.62
CA TYR A 48 1.23 18.61 -12.03
C TYR A 48 1.41 19.47 -10.78
N GLY A 49 1.95 18.88 -9.71
CA GLY A 49 2.20 19.60 -8.46
C GLY A 49 2.27 18.68 -7.26
N TYR A 50 2.80 19.15 -6.14
CA TYR A 50 2.89 18.37 -4.91
C TYR A 50 1.54 17.81 -4.42
N PRO A 51 0.40 18.54 -4.48
CA PRO A 51 -0.88 17.97 -4.10
C PRO A 51 -1.30 16.78 -4.97
N VAL A 52 -0.98 16.80 -6.26
CA VAL A 52 -1.29 15.70 -7.18
C VAL A 52 -0.47 14.45 -6.83
N ASP A 53 0.81 14.61 -6.53
CA ASP A 53 1.68 13.52 -6.09
C ASP A 53 1.21 12.91 -4.77
N VAL A 54 0.77 13.75 -3.82
CA VAL A 54 0.20 13.29 -2.55
C VAL A 54 -1.06 12.46 -2.78
N ILE A 55 -1.97 12.92 -3.66
CA ILE A 55 -3.21 12.19 -3.98
C ILE A 55 -2.89 10.87 -4.69
N ASN A 56 -1.96 10.85 -5.62
CA ASN A 56 -1.55 9.63 -6.31
C ASN A 56 -1.01 8.58 -5.33
N ARG A 57 -0.10 8.96 -4.45
CA ARG A 57 0.43 8.05 -3.43
C ARG A 57 -0.62 7.64 -2.39
N ALA A 58 -1.51 8.55 -2.03
CA ALA A 58 -2.62 8.25 -1.12
C ALA A 58 -3.61 7.24 -1.75
N SER A 59 -3.84 7.28 -3.06
CA SER A 59 -4.75 6.36 -3.73
C SER A 59 -4.30 4.90 -3.62
N GLU A 60 -3.01 4.63 -3.73
CA GLU A 60 -2.43 3.30 -3.51
C GLU A 60 -2.72 2.79 -2.09
N LEU A 61 -2.50 3.65 -1.09
CA LEU A 61 -2.75 3.33 0.32
C LEU A 61 -4.24 3.11 0.61
N VAL A 62 -5.14 3.83 -0.07
CA VAL A 62 -6.59 3.65 0.08
C VAL A 62 -7.01 2.27 -0.42
N ILE A 63 -6.52 1.84 -1.58
CA ILE A 63 -6.80 0.51 -2.12
C ILE A 63 -6.31 -0.59 -1.17
N LEU A 64 -5.08 -0.46 -0.68
CA LEU A 64 -4.50 -1.38 0.30
C LEU A 64 -5.30 -1.41 1.61
N SER A 65 -5.77 -0.26 2.08
CA SER A 65 -6.54 -0.17 3.34
C SER A 65 -7.90 -0.88 3.25
N VAL A 66 -8.55 -0.86 2.09
CA VAL A 66 -9.80 -1.62 1.85
C VAL A 66 -9.52 -3.12 1.96
N GLY A 67 -8.47 -3.62 1.28
CA GLY A 67 -8.07 -5.02 1.38
C GLY A 67 -7.72 -5.43 2.82
N MET A 68 -6.97 -4.58 3.51
CA MET A 68 -6.58 -4.79 4.92
C MET A 68 -7.78 -4.84 5.87
N THR A 69 -8.78 -4.01 5.61
CA THR A 69 -10.02 -4.00 6.40
C THR A 69 -10.78 -5.33 6.27
N LEU A 70 -10.86 -5.87 5.05
CA LEU A 70 -11.50 -7.18 4.80
C LEU A 70 -10.75 -8.31 5.50
N VAL A 71 -9.43 -8.33 5.41
CA VAL A 71 -8.60 -9.35 6.08
C VAL A 71 -8.74 -9.25 7.60
N THR A 72 -8.67 -8.05 8.16
CA THR A 72 -8.83 -7.83 9.61
C THR A 72 -10.21 -8.23 10.10
N ALA A 73 -11.25 -7.96 9.32
CA ALA A 73 -12.62 -8.36 9.65
C ALA A 73 -12.80 -9.89 9.63
N ALA A 74 -12.12 -10.59 8.72
CA ALA A 74 -12.22 -12.04 8.59
C ALA A 74 -11.37 -12.80 9.60
N SER A 75 -10.13 -12.37 9.86
CA SER A 75 -9.15 -13.09 10.69
C SER A 75 -9.08 -12.58 12.14
N GLY A 76 -9.66 -11.42 12.43
CA GLY A 76 -9.54 -10.76 13.74
C GLY A 76 -8.13 -10.26 14.05
N GLY A 77 -7.18 -10.32 13.09
CA GLY A 77 -5.80 -9.88 13.23
C GLY A 77 -5.34 -9.03 12.06
N GLN A 78 -4.22 -8.34 12.23
CA GLN A 78 -3.60 -7.56 11.16
C GLN A 78 -2.74 -8.47 10.27
N ASP A 79 -2.82 -8.27 8.97
CA ASP A 79 -1.93 -8.90 7.98
C ASP A 79 -0.84 -7.91 7.56
N ILE A 80 0.41 -8.25 7.85
CA ILE A 80 1.58 -7.42 7.55
C ILE A 80 2.28 -7.88 6.26
N SER A 81 1.87 -9.04 5.70
CA SER A 81 2.56 -9.71 4.58
C SER A 81 2.26 -9.14 3.20
N VAL A 82 1.64 -7.97 3.12
CA VAL A 82 1.08 -7.40 1.88
C VAL A 82 2.15 -7.09 0.83
N GLY A 83 1.98 -7.65 -0.35
CA GLY A 83 2.49 -7.07 -1.59
C GLY A 83 3.89 -7.43 -2.05
N ALA A 84 4.82 -7.89 -1.20
CA ALA A 84 6.20 -8.10 -1.62
C ALA A 84 6.36 -9.16 -2.73
N VAL A 85 5.71 -10.32 -2.56
CA VAL A 85 5.76 -11.41 -3.55
C VAL A 85 5.01 -11.01 -4.83
N MET A 86 3.86 -10.36 -4.68
CA MET A 86 3.08 -9.88 -5.83
C MET A 86 3.88 -8.90 -6.69
N ALA A 87 4.52 -7.93 -6.06
CA ALA A 87 5.34 -6.94 -6.75
C ALA A 87 6.52 -7.59 -7.46
N ALA A 88 7.25 -8.52 -6.80
CA ALA A 88 8.39 -9.20 -7.38
C ALA A 88 8.00 -10.05 -8.61
N VAL A 89 6.92 -10.84 -8.51
CA VAL A 89 6.44 -11.66 -9.63
C VAL A 89 5.99 -10.77 -10.80
N CYS A 90 5.26 -9.69 -10.51
CA CYS A 90 4.81 -8.76 -11.55
C CYS A 90 6.01 -8.11 -12.25
N CYS A 91 6.97 -7.58 -11.50
CA CYS A 91 8.17 -6.96 -12.07
C CYS A 91 8.99 -7.95 -12.89
N GLN A 92 9.20 -9.18 -12.39
CA GLN A 92 9.98 -10.21 -13.08
C GLN A 92 9.37 -10.62 -14.42
N ILE A 93 8.04 -10.78 -14.47
CA ILE A 93 7.36 -11.11 -15.73
C ILE A 93 7.41 -9.95 -16.72
N LEU A 94 7.22 -8.72 -16.26
CA LEU A 94 7.25 -7.54 -17.11
C LEU A 94 8.66 -7.25 -17.65
N SER A 95 9.69 -7.49 -16.83
CA SER A 95 11.08 -7.26 -17.21
C SER A 95 11.70 -8.39 -18.05
N GLY A 96 11.08 -9.57 -18.04
CA GLY A 96 11.68 -10.77 -18.66
C GLY A 96 12.99 -11.21 -18.00
N GLY A 97 13.24 -10.77 -16.75
CA GLY A 97 14.45 -11.06 -15.99
C GLY A 97 15.56 -9.98 -16.12
N GLU A 98 15.34 -8.92 -16.89
CA GLU A 98 16.32 -7.85 -17.04
C GLU A 98 16.15 -6.76 -15.96
N VAL A 99 17.27 -6.14 -15.55
CA VAL A 99 17.30 -5.10 -14.50
C VAL A 99 16.74 -3.77 -14.99
N SER A 100 16.91 -3.44 -16.25
CA SER A 100 16.42 -2.18 -16.85
C SER A 100 15.77 -2.45 -18.19
N VAL A 101 14.50 -2.15 -18.30
CA VAL A 101 13.68 -2.48 -19.47
C VAL A 101 13.06 -1.24 -20.06
N ASN A 102 13.29 -1.05 -21.36
CA ASN A 102 12.66 0.01 -22.14
C ASN A 102 11.38 -0.46 -22.87
N SER A 103 11.13 -1.77 -22.90
CA SER A 103 9.93 -2.37 -23.48
C SER A 103 9.49 -3.57 -22.63
N LEU A 104 8.19 -3.72 -22.44
CA LEU A 104 7.61 -4.81 -21.65
C LEU A 104 7.80 -6.15 -22.38
N SER A 105 8.32 -7.15 -21.70
CA SER A 105 8.53 -8.51 -22.25
C SER A 105 7.22 -9.31 -22.34
N ALA A 106 6.22 -8.96 -21.52
CA ALA A 106 4.92 -9.61 -21.51
C ALA A 106 3.77 -8.62 -21.38
N PRO A 107 2.54 -8.99 -21.79
CA PRO A 107 1.37 -8.17 -21.57
C PRO A 107 1.14 -7.93 -20.07
N ILE A 108 0.83 -6.70 -19.70
CA ILE A 108 0.59 -6.28 -18.29
C ILE A 108 -0.49 -7.17 -17.63
N ILE A 109 -1.50 -7.57 -18.38
CA ILE A 109 -2.60 -8.42 -17.87
C ILE A 109 -2.06 -9.77 -17.41
N VAL A 110 -1.15 -10.39 -18.16
CA VAL A 110 -0.56 -11.69 -17.81
C VAL A 110 0.29 -11.58 -16.55
N ALA A 111 1.11 -10.54 -16.45
CA ALA A 111 1.93 -10.28 -15.27
C ALA A 111 1.07 -10.03 -14.03
N PHE A 112 -0.01 -9.27 -14.18
CA PHE A 112 -0.95 -9.00 -13.09
C PHE A 112 -1.67 -10.25 -12.62
N LEU A 113 -2.17 -11.09 -13.53
CA LEU A 113 -2.84 -12.36 -13.19
C LEU A 113 -1.88 -13.34 -12.49
N ALA A 114 -0.66 -13.47 -13.00
CA ALA A 114 0.35 -14.31 -12.37
C ALA A 114 0.73 -13.85 -10.97
N ALA A 115 0.90 -12.54 -10.78
CA ALA A 115 1.16 -11.93 -9.48
C ALA A 115 -0.02 -12.14 -8.50
N LEU A 116 -1.25 -12.07 -8.99
CA LEU A 116 -2.46 -12.30 -8.21
C LEU A 116 -2.57 -13.78 -7.77
N VAL A 117 -2.24 -14.72 -8.65
CA VAL A 117 -2.19 -16.15 -8.31
C VAL A 117 -1.10 -16.42 -7.27
N ALA A 118 0.11 -15.88 -7.46
CA ALA A 118 1.21 -16.06 -6.52
C ALA A 118 0.87 -15.50 -5.13
N SER A 119 0.30 -14.30 -5.06
CA SER A 119 -0.14 -13.70 -3.80
C SER A 119 -1.29 -14.49 -3.16
N GLY A 120 -2.20 -15.04 -3.97
CA GLY A 120 -3.29 -15.90 -3.52
C GLY A 120 -2.79 -17.19 -2.86
N ILE A 121 -1.75 -17.83 -3.42
CA ILE A 121 -1.11 -19.02 -2.82
C ILE A 121 -0.47 -18.67 -1.47
N CYS A 122 0.24 -17.54 -1.39
CA CYS A 122 0.81 -17.06 -0.14
C CYS A 122 -0.26 -16.74 0.91
N GLY A 123 -1.37 -16.13 0.49
CA GLY A 123 -2.51 -15.84 1.35
C GLY A 123 -3.21 -17.09 1.85
N ALA A 124 -3.39 -18.11 0.98
CA ALA A 124 -3.97 -19.40 1.36
C ALA A 124 -3.09 -20.14 2.36
N PHE A 125 -1.77 -20.10 2.17
CA PHE A 125 -0.81 -20.65 3.12
C PHE A 125 -0.90 -19.97 4.50
N ASN A 126 -0.98 -18.64 4.50
CA ASN A 126 -1.14 -17.87 5.73
C ASN A 126 -2.48 -18.17 6.42
N GLY A 127 -3.56 -18.24 5.66
CA GLY A 127 -4.89 -18.65 6.16
C GLY A 127 -4.88 -20.05 6.76
N PHE A 128 -4.15 -21.00 6.17
CA PHE A 128 -3.97 -22.34 6.71
C PHE A 128 -3.24 -22.33 8.06
N LEU A 129 -2.16 -21.55 8.19
CA LEU A 129 -1.43 -21.40 9.45
C LEU A 129 -2.33 -20.86 10.58
N VAL A 130 -3.13 -19.86 10.28
CA VAL A 130 -4.04 -19.23 11.25
C VAL A 130 -5.20 -20.17 11.59
N ALA A 131 -5.88 -20.73 10.57
CA ALA A 131 -7.12 -21.48 10.78
C ALA A 131 -6.90 -22.91 11.29
N LYS A 132 -5.85 -23.59 10.84
CA LYS A 132 -5.58 -25.00 11.19
C LYS A 132 -4.60 -25.15 12.37
N LEU A 133 -3.56 -24.33 12.40
CA LEU A 133 -2.52 -24.42 13.43
C LEU A 133 -2.80 -23.48 14.61
N ASN A 134 -3.89 -22.69 14.57
CA ASN A 134 -4.26 -21.69 15.58
C ASN A 134 -3.11 -20.73 15.95
N ILE A 135 -2.24 -20.43 14.97
CA ILE A 135 -1.19 -19.45 15.15
C ILE A 135 -1.81 -18.06 15.16
N GLN A 136 -1.37 -17.22 16.07
CA GLN A 136 -1.83 -15.83 16.12
C GLN A 136 -1.61 -15.15 14.76
N PRO A 137 -2.63 -14.51 14.16
CA PRO A 137 -2.55 -13.94 12.81
C PRO A 137 -1.35 -13.01 12.59
N MET A 138 -1.03 -12.18 13.59
CA MET A 138 0.09 -11.26 13.54
C MET A 138 1.45 -11.98 13.41
N VAL A 139 1.62 -13.13 14.09
CA VAL A 139 2.86 -13.92 14.02
C VAL A 139 2.96 -14.63 12.67
N ALA A 140 1.87 -15.24 12.20
CA ALA A 140 1.85 -15.91 10.91
C ALA A 140 2.17 -14.95 9.76
N THR A 141 1.59 -13.76 9.76
CA THR A 141 1.83 -12.73 8.73
C THR A 141 3.24 -12.15 8.81
N LEU A 142 3.84 -12.04 10.00
CA LEU A 142 5.23 -11.61 10.16
C LEU A 142 6.22 -12.62 9.57
N ILE A 143 5.96 -13.91 9.77
CA ILE A 143 6.76 -14.99 9.14
C ILE A 143 6.66 -14.88 7.63
N LEU A 144 5.45 -14.76 7.07
CA LEU A 144 5.23 -14.62 5.64
C LEU A 144 5.84 -13.32 5.08
N TYR A 145 5.79 -12.22 5.83
CA TYR A 145 6.44 -10.97 5.45
C TYR A 145 7.94 -11.13 5.28
N THR A 146 8.60 -11.80 6.23
CA THR A 146 10.05 -12.04 6.17
C THR A 146 10.41 -13.03 5.06
N ALA A 147 9.68 -14.14 4.99
CA ALA A 147 9.86 -15.15 3.93
C ALA A 147 9.53 -14.58 2.55
N GLY A 148 8.47 -13.81 2.42
CA GLY A 148 8.07 -13.17 1.16
C GLY A 148 9.11 -12.19 0.62
N ARG A 149 9.78 -11.45 1.49
CA ARG A 149 10.91 -10.59 1.08
C ARG A 149 12.10 -11.42 0.60
N GLY A 150 12.40 -12.54 1.26
CA GLY A 150 13.44 -13.46 0.82
C GLY A 150 13.10 -14.08 -0.55
N ILE A 151 11.86 -14.53 -0.73
CA ILE A 151 11.37 -15.04 -2.03
C ILE A 151 11.45 -13.95 -3.11
N ALA A 152 11.04 -12.71 -2.79
CA ALA A 152 11.14 -11.60 -3.72
C ALA A 152 12.59 -11.35 -4.16
N GLN A 153 13.55 -11.37 -3.22
CA GLN A 153 14.97 -11.22 -3.52
C GLN A 153 15.53 -12.38 -4.36
N LEU A 154 15.09 -13.60 -4.10
CA LEU A 154 15.47 -14.77 -4.92
C LEU A 154 14.94 -14.66 -6.36
N ILE A 155 13.71 -14.17 -6.53
CA ILE A 155 13.10 -14.00 -7.86
C ILE A 155 13.81 -12.90 -8.65
N THR A 156 14.28 -11.84 -7.99
CA THR A 156 14.92 -10.69 -8.65
C THR A 156 16.45 -10.74 -8.60
N ASP A 157 17.06 -11.85 -8.15
CA ASP A 157 18.50 -11.97 -7.90
C ASP A 157 19.07 -10.83 -7.05
N GLY A 158 18.25 -10.30 -6.12
CA GLY A 158 18.62 -9.16 -5.28
C GLY A 158 18.71 -7.83 -6.01
N GLN A 159 18.34 -7.76 -7.27
CA GLN A 159 18.39 -6.56 -8.09
C GLN A 159 17.10 -5.74 -7.96
N ILE A 160 17.23 -4.42 -8.08
CA ILE A 160 16.09 -3.51 -8.18
C ILE A 160 15.72 -3.38 -9.65
N THR A 161 14.56 -3.90 -10.04
CA THR A 161 14.07 -3.83 -11.42
C THR A 161 13.43 -2.49 -11.69
N TYR A 162 13.90 -1.78 -12.70
CA TYR A 162 13.34 -0.51 -13.17
C TYR A 162 12.55 -0.74 -14.45
N ILE A 163 11.24 -0.50 -14.40
CA ILE A 163 10.35 -0.51 -15.57
C ILE A 163 10.02 0.94 -15.90
N ARG A 164 10.39 1.40 -17.08
CA ARG A 164 10.16 2.76 -17.59
C ARG A 164 9.08 2.78 -18.65
#